data_aba5812efa4520912461e48868d4e9c8
#
_entry.id   aba5812efa4520912461e48868d4e9c8
#
_cell.length_a   1.000
_cell.length_b   1.000
_cell.length_c   1.000
_cell.angle_alpha   90.00
_cell.angle_beta   90.00
_cell.angle_gamma   90.00
#
_symmetry.space_group_name_H-M   'P 1'
#
loop_
_entity.id
_entity.type
_entity.pdbx_description
1 polymer ?
#
loop_
_entity_poly.entity_id
_entity_poly.type
_entity_poly.pdbx_seq_one_letter_code
_entity_poly.pdbx_strand_id
1 'polypeptide(L)'
;MNWKKSILSESKDTIKGMKADTRNIPDVADRASEETDRALELRTRDRQRKLISKIESALRRIDDGSYGYCEDTGEPISLRRLDARPIATLSVEAQERHERRERDHRDD
;
A
#
# COMPACT_ATOMS: atom_id res chain seq x y z
N MET A 1 14.12 23.19 -6.60
CA MET A 1 14.51 21.84 -6.84
C MET A 1 13.43 21.03 -7.49
N ASN A 2 13.54 20.98 -8.78
CA ASN A 2 12.46 20.47 -9.63
C ASN A 2 12.30 18.95 -9.60
N TRP A 3 13.37 18.22 -9.24
CA TRP A 3 13.33 16.77 -9.24
C TRP A 3 12.41 16.20 -8.13
N LYS A 4 12.35 16.84 -6.97
CA LYS A 4 11.44 16.43 -5.89
C LYS A 4 9.98 16.54 -6.33
N LYS A 5 9.65 17.64 -6.98
CA LYS A 5 8.30 17.86 -7.51
C LYS A 5 7.97 16.85 -8.60
N SER A 6 8.92 16.53 -9.47
CA SER A 6 8.73 15.54 -10.52
C SER A 6 8.46 14.16 -9.94
N ILE A 7 9.24 13.74 -8.94
CA ILE A 7 9.06 12.44 -8.29
C ILE A 7 7.73 12.37 -7.57
N LEU A 8 7.34 13.41 -6.85
CA LEU A 8 6.05 13.44 -6.16
C LEU A 8 4.89 13.42 -7.15
N SER A 9 5.00 14.13 -8.26
CA SER A 9 3.99 14.12 -9.30
C SER A 9 3.84 12.75 -9.93
N GLU A 10 4.96 12.11 -10.29
CA GLU A 10 4.95 10.75 -10.84
C GLU A 10 4.37 9.75 -9.85
N SER A 11 4.75 9.86 -8.58
CA SER A 11 4.22 9.00 -7.53
C SER A 11 2.72 9.18 -7.37
N LYS A 12 2.24 10.41 -7.41
CA LYS A 12 0.81 10.71 -7.32
C LYS A 12 0.05 10.07 -8.48
N ASP A 13 0.56 10.18 -9.70
CA ASP A 13 -0.06 9.57 -10.87
C ASP A 13 -0.08 8.04 -10.78
N THR A 14 1.02 7.46 -10.32
CA THR A 14 1.12 6.02 -10.11
C THR A 14 0.10 5.54 -9.08
N ILE A 15 -0.02 6.23 -7.96
CA ILE A 15 -0.95 5.88 -6.89
C ILE A 15 -2.40 6.02 -7.34
N LYS A 16 -2.71 7.07 -8.10
CA LYS A 16 -4.05 7.24 -8.69
C LYS A 16 -4.37 6.11 -9.67
N GLY A 17 -3.39 5.69 -10.46
CA GLY A 17 -3.53 4.56 -11.37
C GLY A 17 -3.84 3.28 -10.62
N MET A 18 -3.17 3.02 -9.50
CA MET A 18 -3.44 1.88 -8.64
C MET A 18 -4.86 1.89 -8.11
N LYS A 19 -5.34 3.06 -7.69
CA LYS A 19 -6.71 3.22 -7.20
C LYS A 19 -7.74 2.90 -8.28
N ALA A 20 -7.50 3.37 -9.50
CA ALA A 20 -8.38 3.09 -10.63
C ALA A 20 -8.40 1.59 -10.96
N ASP A 21 -7.23 0.95 -10.99
CA ASP A 21 -7.12 -0.48 -11.23
C ASP A 21 -7.85 -1.30 -10.16
N THR A 22 -7.74 -0.89 -8.91
CA THR A 22 -8.42 -1.56 -7.80
C THR A 22 -9.94 -1.49 -7.94
N ARG A 23 -10.46 -0.38 -8.45
CA ARG A 23 -11.90 -0.22 -8.68
C ARG A 23 -12.41 -1.08 -9.82
N ASN A 24 -11.55 -1.43 -10.76
CA ASN A 24 -11.93 -2.16 -11.97
C ASN A 24 -11.60 -3.65 -11.90
N ILE A 25 -11.37 -4.21 -10.72
CA ILE A 25 -11.12 -5.64 -10.59
C ILE A 25 -12.38 -6.41 -10.97
N PRO A 26 -12.28 -7.31 -11.95
CA PRO A 26 -13.45 -8.07 -12.40
C PRO A 26 -13.91 -9.05 -11.35
N ASP A 27 -15.22 -9.28 -11.31
CA ASP A 27 -15.81 -10.29 -10.46
C ASP A 27 -15.31 -11.68 -10.84
N VAL A 28 -14.81 -12.40 -9.85
CA VAL A 28 -14.43 -13.79 -10.03
C VAL A 28 -15.70 -14.62 -9.97
N ALA A 29 -16.25 -14.89 -11.12
CA ALA A 29 -17.58 -15.48 -11.24
C ALA A 29 -17.58 -16.98 -11.40
N ASP A 30 -16.56 -17.68 -10.98
CA ASP A 30 -16.53 -19.12 -11.12
C ASP A 30 -16.72 -19.84 -9.81
N ARG A 31 -17.56 -20.81 -9.83
CA ARG A 31 -18.15 -21.43 -8.69
C ARG A 31 -17.81 -22.87 -8.49
N ALA A 32 -17.05 -23.16 -7.46
CA ALA A 32 -16.90 -24.49 -6.97
C ALA A 32 -17.98 -24.79 -5.94
N SER A 33 -18.16 -23.90 -4.95
CA SER A 33 -19.31 -23.95 -4.05
C SER A 33 -19.66 -22.53 -3.62
N GLU A 34 -20.93 -22.27 -3.36
CA GLU A 34 -21.41 -20.95 -2.99
C GLU A 34 -20.75 -20.42 -1.72
N GLU A 35 -20.52 -21.29 -0.73
CA GLU A 35 -19.89 -20.88 0.52
C GLU A 35 -18.42 -20.50 0.34
N THR A 36 -17.70 -21.29 -0.45
CA THR A 36 -16.28 -21.02 -0.75
C THR A 36 -16.15 -19.75 -1.57
N ASP A 37 -17.01 -19.56 -2.56
CA ASP A 37 -17.02 -18.37 -3.40
C ASP A 37 -17.30 -17.12 -2.57
N ARG A 38 -18.25 -17.20 -1.65
CA ARG A 38 -18.57 -16.10 -0.75
C ARG A 38 -17.39 -15.74 0.16
N ALA A 39 -16.75 -16.75 0.74
CA ALA A 39 -15.60 -16.53 1.60
C ALA A 39 -14.44 -15.87 0.83
N LEU A 40 -14.17 -16.34 -0.39
CA LEU A 40 -13.17 -15.75 -1.25
C LEU A 40 -13.51 -14.31 -1.64
N GLU A 41 -14.77 -14.07 -1.97
CA GLU A 41 -15.26 -12.74 -2.31
C GLU A 41 -15.10 -11.76 -1.16
N LEU A 42 -15.44 -12.16 0.05
CA LEU A 42 -15.29 -11.34 1.24
C LEU A 42 -13.83 -11.02 1.53
N ARG A 43 -12.94 -12.00 1.40
CA ARG A 43 -11.49 -11.79 1.57
C ARG A 43 -10.94 -10.83 0.53
N THR A 44 -11.38 -10.97 -0.72
CA THR A 44 -10.98 -10.09 -1.80
C THR A 44 -11.43 -8.66 -1.55
N ARG A 45 -12.67 -8.48 -1.13
CA ARG A 45 -13.22 -7.17 -0.78
C ARG A 45 -12.45 -6.52 0.37
N ASP A 46 -12.10 -7.31 1.40
CA ASP A 46 -11.31 -6.82 2.53
C ASP A 46 -9.92 -6.36 2.09
N ARG A 47 -9.26 -7.15 1.24
CA ARG A 47 -7.95 -6.77 0.69
C ARG A 47 -8.03 -5.49 -0.11
N GLN A 48 -9.04 -5.39 -0.98
CA GLN A 48 -9.26 -4.20 -1.81
C GLN A 48 -9.51 -2.98 -0.94
N ARG A 49 -10.34 -3.12 0.08
CA ARG A 49 -10.64 -2.02 1.01
C ARG A 49 -9.40 -1.53 1.72
N LYS A 50 -8.57 -2.44 2.21
CA LYS A 50 -7.29 -2.11 2.87
C LYS A 50 -6.33 -1.45 1.90
N LEU A 51 -6.26 -1.95 0.67
CA LEU A 51 -5.40 -1.36 -0.35
C LEU A 51 -5.85 0.04 -0.71
N ILE A 52 -7.15 0.25 -0.92
CA ILE A 52 -7.70 1.57 -1.22
C ILE A 52 -7.39 2.54 -0.07
N SER A 53 -7.56 2.12 1.16
CA SER A 53 -7.24 2.93 2.33
C SER A 53 -5.77 3.35 2.35
N LYS A 54 -4.87 2.44 2.02
CA LYS A 54 -3.43 2.74 1.94
C LYS A 54 -3.12 3.71 0.80
N ILE A 55 -3.77 3.53 -0.33
CA ILE A 55 -3.60 4.42 -1.48
C ILE A 55 -4.08 5.82 -1.15
N GLU A 56 -5.23 5.95 -0.52
CA GLU A 56 -5.77 7.25 -0.11
C GLU A 56 -4.88 7.92 0.93
N SER A 57 -4.34 7.16 1.86
CA SER A 57 -3.37 7.66 2.83
C SER A 57 -2.11 8.19 2.13
N ALA A 58 -1.59 7.45 1.14
CA ALA A 58 -0.43 7.88 0.37
C ALA A 58 -0.70 9.18 -0.38
N LEU A 59 -1.88 9.32 -0.97
CA LEU A 59 -2.26 10.55 -1.67
C LEU A 59 -2.32 11.74 -0.72
N ARG A 60 -2.87 11.56 0.49
CA ARG A 60 -2.89 12.61 1.51
C ARG A 60 -1.47 13.01 1.92
N ARG A 61 -0.56 12.06 2.04
CA ARG A 61 0.84 12.34 2.39
C ARG A 61 1.56 13.12 1.30
N ILE A 62 1.26 12.85 0.04
CA ILE A 62 1.79 13.64 -1.05
C ILE A 62 1.32 15.08 -0.93
N ASP A 63 0.03 15.27 -0.64
CA ASP A 63 -0.56 16.59 -0.51
C ASP A 63 -0.02 17.37 0.70
N ASP A 64 0.23 16.72 1.82
CA ASP A 64 0.76 17.37 3.04
C ASP A 64 2.28 17.39 3.13
N GLY A 65 2.97 16.78 2.18
CA GLY A 65 4.43 16.79 2.12
C GLY A 65 5.13 15.73 2.94
N SER A 66 4.40 14.79 3.54
CA SER A 66 4.99 13.72 4.35
C SER A 66 5.29 12.44 3.57
N TYR A 67 4.90 12.38 2.31
CA TYR A 67 5.16 11.22 1.47
C TYR A 67 6.65 10.97 1.30
N GLY A 68 7.05 9.71 1.33
CA GLY A 68 8.44 9.30 1.12
C GLY A 68 9.29 9.28 2.39
N TYR A 69 8.68 9.55 3.54
CA TYR A 69 9.36 9.47 4.84
C TYR A 69 8.81 8.32 5.66
N CYS A 70 9.73 7.61 6.32
CA CYS A 70 9.37 6.48 7.16
C CYS A 70 8.55 6.94 8.38
N GLU A 71 7.42 6.31 8.63
CA GLU A 71 6.58 6.66 9.78
C GLU A 71 7.26 6.38 11.12
N ASP A 72 8.11 5.36 11.17
CA ASP A 72 8.79 4.96 12.40
C ASP A 72 10.00 5.84 12.72
N THR A 73 10.83 6.13 11.71
CA THR A 73 12.12 6.77 11.93
C THR A 73 12.15 8.22 11.50
N GLY A 74 11.21 8.64 10.68
CA GLY A 74 11.22 9.97 10.08
C GLY A 74 12.25 10.16 8.99
N GLU A 75 13.03 9.15 8.67
CA GLU A 75 14.04 9.21 7.63
C GLU A 75 13.43 9.00 6.24
N PRO A 76 14.07 9.52 5.18
CA PRO A 76 13.57 9.30 3.83
C PRO A 76 13.59 7.82 3.46
N ILE A 77 12.50 7.37 2.82
CA ILE A 77 12.45 6.03 2.23
C ILE A 77 13.21 6.09 0.90
N SER A 78 13.98 5.05 0.58
CA SER A 78 14.76 5.04 -0.66
C SER A 78 13.84 5.13 -1.88
N LEU A 79 14.30 5.79 -2.93
CA LEU A 79 13.56 5.91 -4.19
C LEU A 79 13.30 4.53 -4.81
N ARG A 80 14.26 3.62 -4.68
CA ARG A 80 14.11 2.26 -5.17
C ARG A 80 12.93 1.55 -4.51
N ARG A 81 12.78 1.73 -3.20
CA ARG A 81 11.66 1.12 -2.47
C ARG A 81 10.33 1.75 -2.86
N LEU A 82 10.29 3.07 -3.00
CA LEU A 82 9.08 3.77 -3.42
C LEU A 82 8.68 3.41 -4.84
N ASP A 83 9.65 3.20 -5.72
CA ASP A 83 9.40 2.76 -7.08
C ASP A 83 8.78 1.36 -7.11
N ALA A 84 9.28 0.46 -6.27
CA ALA A 84 8.76 -0.90 -6.14
C ALA A 84 7.42 -0.94 -5.39
N ARG A 85 7.26 -0.09 -4.38
CA ARG A 85 6.03 -0.01 -3.56
C ARG A 85 5.66 1.44 -3.31
N PRO A 86 4.89 2.07 -4.21
CA PRO A 86 4.55 3.49 -4.06
C PRO A 86 3.79 3.84 -2.78
N ILE A 87 3.08 2.88 -2.19
CA ILE A 87 2.32 3.11 -0.96
C ILE A 87 3.10 2.77 0.31
N ALA A 88 4.41 2.49 0.19
CA ALA A 88 5.24 2.15 1.35
C ALA A 88 5.29 3.32 2.35
N THR A 89 5.10 3.01 3.63
CA THR A 89 5.15 3.98 4.72
C THR A 89 6.32 3.74 5.65
N LEU A 90 7.05 2.65 5.43
CA LEU A 90 8.18 2.25 6.25
C LEU A 90 9.39 1.96 5.37
N SER A 91 10.58 2.31 5.87
CA SER A 91 11.81 1.86 5.26
C SER A 91 11.92 0.34 5.36
N VAL A 92 12.84 -0.27 4.59
CA VAL A 92 13.05 -1.72 4.65
C VAL A 92 13.40 -2.15 6.07
N GLU A 93 14.27 -1.42 6.74
CA GLU A 93 14.69 -1.71 8.10
C GLU A 93 13.53 -1.63 9.09
N ALA A 94 12.69 -0.61 8.97
CA ALA A 94 11.53 -0.45 9.83
C ALA A 94 10.50 -1.56 9.58
N GLN A 95 10.29 -1.95 8.35
CA GLN A 95 9.39 -3.04 7.99
C GLN A 95 9.86 -4.35 8.57
N GLU A 96 11.15 -4.63 8.47
CA GLU A 96 11.74 -5.85 9.05
C GLU A 96 11.57 -5.88 10.57
N ARG A 97 11.72 -4.74 11.25
CA ARG A 97 11.51 -4.67 12.70
C ARG A 97 10.07 -4.94 13.08
N HIS A 98 9.11 -4.43 12.34
CA HIS A 98 7.69 -4.69 12.56
C HIS A 98 7.36 -6.17 12.39
N GLU A 99 7.88 -6.78 11.36
CA GLU A 99 7.69 -8.19 11.08
C GLU A 99 8.27 -9.07 12.19
N ARG A 100 9.42 -8.70 12.74
CA ARG A 100 10.03 -9.40 13.88
C ARG A 100 9.16 -9.29 15.13
N ARG A 101 8.64 -8.12 15.43
CA ARG A 101 7.74 -7.93 16.57
C ARG A 101 6.48 -8.77 16.44
N GLU A 102 5.91 -8.83 15.26
CA GLU A 102 4.73 -9.64 15.02
C GLU A 102 5.01 -11.12 15.24
N ARG A 103 6.16 -11.60 14.80
CA ARG A 103 6.57 -12.98 15.03
C ARG A 103 6.76 -13.28 16.51
N ASP A 104 7.42 -12.38 17.22
CA ASP A 104 7.64 -12.53 18.66
C ASP A 104 6.32 -12.54 19.45
N HIS A 105 5.37 -11.73 19.02
CA HIS A 105 4.04 -11.70 19.64
C HIS A 105 3.24 -12.97 19.36
N ARG A 106 3.44 -13.60 18.23
CA ARG A 106 2.75 -14.86 17.91
C ARG A 106 3.26 -16.05 18.71
N ASP A 107 4.51 -15.98 19.12
CA ASP A 107 5.15 -17.08 19.86
C ASP A 107 4.82 -17.07 21.35
N ASP A 108 4.12 -16.05 21.80
CA ASP A 108 3.61 -15.95 23.18
C ASP A 108 2.22 -16.64 23.26
#